data_b48c83e6ff558fc525bf0a4e16bada3a
#
_entry.id   b48c83e6ff558fc525bf0a4e16bada3a
#
_cell.length_a   1.000
_cell.length_b   1.000
_cell.length_c   1.000
_cell.angle_alpha   90.00
_cell.angle_beta   90.00
_cell.angle_gamma   90.00
#
_symmetry.space_group_name_H-M   'P 1'
#
loop_
_entity.id
_entity.type
_entity.pdbx_description
1 polymer ?
#
loop_
_entity_poly.entity_id
_entity_poly.type
_entity_poly.pdbx_seq_one_letter_code
_entity_poly.pdbx_strand_id
1 'polypeptide(L)'
;MLDSGLLGKSYDAIVGLHCWPQLEVGTIGIDSGPAMAAKDGFGIEFHGMSTHAATPALARDALLAAADAILSLHAAVSRFRNPNELVAFNVGTIAGGRSQSAVPDLVFITGTLRSHDEGVRQRLKVVIERVAHASAQKFDVTADFTWANQMPAVVNSPGLVSLALEVLPETKHTIVELTEPPLTTDDFSLLAERGPTLYFKLGVTPVGAETILPLHTGLFDVDEGCIPVAVDGLERLVKSALASVERGENLS
;
A
#
# COMPACT_ATOMS: atom_id res chain seq x y z
N MET A 1 15.86 -9.62 -4.27
CA MET A 1 16.63 -9.75 -3.00
C MET A 1 16.16 -10.97 -2.20
N LEU A 2 14.88 -11.14 -1.91
CA LEU A 2 14.34 -12.29 -1.14
C LEU A 2 14.64 -13.65 -1.80
N ASP A 3 14.56 -13.73 -3.12
CA ASP A 3 14.81 -14.98 -3.88
C ASP A 3 16.30 -15.25 -4.16
N SER A 4 17.18 -14.33 -3.81
CA SER A 4 18.63 -14.47 -4.05
C SER A 4 19.33 -15.45 -3.11
N GLY A 5 18.66 -15.86 -2.02
CA GLY A 5 19.25 -16.67 -0.95
C GLY A 5 20.23 -15.92 -0.04
N LEU A 6 20.42 -14.61 -0.26
CA LEU A 6 21.31 -13.76 0.53
C LEU A 6 20.73 -13.41 1.91
N LEU A 7 19.39 -13.42 2.02
CA LEU A 7 18.70 -13.12 3.26
C LEU A 7 18.25 -14.41 3.95
N GLY A 8 18.38 -14.44 5.27
CA GLY A 8 17.91 -15.55 6.12
C GLY A 8 16.40 -15.80 5.98
N LYS A 9 15.95 -16.95 6.48
CA LYS A 9 14.53 -17.32 6.47
C LYS A 9 13.72 -16.61 7.56
N SER A 10 14.37 -16.26 8.66
CA SER A 10 13.77 -15.58 9.81
C SER A 10 14.82 -14.71 10.50
N TYR A 11 14.35 -13.68 11.18
CA TYR A 11 15.13 -12.76 11.99
C TYR A 11 14.44 -12.53 13.32
N ASP A 12 15.22 -12.24 14.36
CA ASP A 12 14.72 -11.91 15.70
C ASP A 12 14.18 -10.47 15.75
N ALA A 13 14.72 -9.57 14.91
CA ALA A 13 14.22 -8.23 14.69
C ALA A 13 14.64 -7.71 13.30
N ILE A 14 13.78 -6.90 12.69
CA ILE A 14 14.03 -6.20 11.42
C ILE A 14 13.70 -4.73 11.63
N VAL A 15 14.69 -3.86 11.40
CA VAL A 15 14.51 -2.41 11.55
C VAL A 15 14.75 -1.73 10.22
N GLY A 16 13.84 -0.86 9.84
CA GLY A 16 13.95 -0.03 8.65
C GLY A 16 13.45 1.39 8.88
N LEU A 17 13.75 2.29 7.94
CA LEU A 17 13.26 3.65 7.96
C LEU A 17 12.86 4.16 6.59
N HIS A 18 12.03 5.20 6.57
CA HIS A 18 11.71 5.95 5.37
C HIS A 18 11.82 7.46 5.63
N CYS A 19 12.36 8.20 4.68
CA CYS A 19 12.33 9.66 4.69
C CYS A 19 10.89 10.16 4.76
N TRP A 20 10.60 11.08 5.68
CA TRP A 20 9.25 11.58 5.88
C TRP A 20 9.21 13.11 5.87
N PRO A 21 8.83 13.72 4.73
CA PRO A 21 8.86 15.18 4.58
C PRO A 21 7.90 15.94 5.51
N GLN A 22 6.88 15.27 6.05
CA GLN A 22 5.96 15.88 7.02
C GLN A 22 6.57 16.06 8.42
N LEU A 23 7.77 15.53 8.63
CA LEU A 23 8.54 15.69 9.87
C LEU A 23 9.77 16.53 9.59
N GLU A 24 10.10 17.43 10.54
CA GLU A 24 11.32 18.20 10.50
C GLU A 24 12.54 17.33 10.84
N VAL A 25 13.71 17.71 10.30
CA VAL A 25 14.99 17.10 10.63
C VAL A 25 15.22 17.09 12.15
N GLY A 26 15.77 16.01 12.68
CA GLY A 26 15.89 15.78 14.12
C GLY A 26 14.71 15.04 14.74
N THR A 27 13.68 14.71 13.95
CA THR A 27 12.49 13.98 14.42
C THR A 27 12.47 12.54 13.90
N ILE A 28 12.12 11.60 14.77
CA ILE A 28 11.82 10.21 14.46
C ILE A 28 10.34 9.95 14.77
N GLY A 29 9.57 9.55 13.77
CA GLY A 29 8.17 9.19 13.91
C GLY A 29 7.96 7.68 13.99
N ILE A 30 7.18 7.22 14.95
CA ILE A 30 6.89 5.80 15.19
C ILE A 30 5.37 5.59 15.11
N ASP A 31 4.93 4.66 14.28
CA ASP A 31 3.54 4.19 14.23
C ASP A 31 3.38 2.99 15.17
N SER A 32 2.40 3.04 16.05
CA SER A 32 2.04 1.91 16.93
C SER A 32 1.09 0.98 16.19
N GLY A 33 1.64 0.11 15.32
CA GLY A 33 0.89 -0.83 14.48
C GLY A 33 1.16 -0.61 12.99
N PRO A 34 0.13 -0.44 12.13
CA PRO A 34 0.33 -0.25 10.69
C PRO A 34 1.14 1.01 10.39
N ALA A 35 2.32 0.85 9.77
CA ALA A 35 3.19 1.94 9.33
C ALA A 35 3.02 2.27 7.84
N MET A 36 2.74 1.25 7.00
CA MET A 36 2.43 1.38 5.57
C MET A 36 1.29 0.44 5.19
N ALA A 37 0.47 0.84 4.21
CA ALA A 37 -0.67 0.05 3.76
C ALA A 37 -0.27 -1.15 2.90
N ALA A 38 -1.09 -2.20 2.94
CA ALA A 38 -1.11 -3.22 1.90
C ALA A 38 -1.58 -2.62 0.57
N LYS A 39 -1.15 -3.23 -0.53
CA LYS A 39 -1.57 -2.87 -1.89
C LYS A 39 -1.89 -4.12 -2.69
N ASP A 40 -3.03 -4.10 -3.37
CA ASP A 40 -3.37 -5.06 -4.40
C ASP A 40 -3.65 -4.32 -5.71
N GLY A 41 -2.86 -4.61 -6.74
CA GLY A 41 -3.22 -4.25 -8.10
C GLY A 41 -4.23 -5.24 -8.66
N PHE A 42 -5.12 -4.80 -9.53
CA PHE A 42 -6.02 -5.69 -10.26
C PHE A 42 -6.10 -5.32 -11.73
N GLY A 43 -6.40 -6.32 -12.54
CA GLY A 43 -6.74 -6.19 -13.94
C GLY A 43 -8.02 -6.96 -14.25
N ILE A 44 -8.86 -6.42 -15.12
CA ILE A 44 -10.08 -7.07 -15.60
C ILE A 44 -10.14 -6.92 -17.10
N GLU A 45 -10.28 -8.05 -17.79
CA GLU A 45 -10.50 -8.12 -19.24
C GLU A 45 -11.97 -8.48 -19.49
N PHE A 46 -12.69 -7.61 -20.18
CA PHE A 46 -14.08 -7.86 -20.58
C PHE A 46 -14.09 -8.34 -22.03
N HIS A 47 -14.61 -9.55 -22.25
CA HIS A 47 -14.70 -10.20 -23.55
C HIS A 47 -16.13 -10.26 -24.02
N GLY A 48 -16.45 -9.55 -25.08
CA GLY A 48 -17.76 -9.45 -25.70
C GLY A 48 -17.79 -9.99 -27.13
N MET A 49 -18.67 -9.39 -27.94
CA MET A 49 -18.82 -9.71 -29.37
C MET A 49 -19.05 -8.42 -30.15
N SER A 50 -18.15 -8.14 -31.10
CA SER A 50 -18.22 -6.94 -31.95
C SER A 50 -19.28 -7.09 -33.02
N THR A 51 -19.96 -5.98 -33.32
CA THR A 51 -20.81 -5.81 -34.49
C THR A 51 -20.71 -4.39 -35.03
N HIS A 52 -21.33 -4.14 -36.18
CA HIS A 52 -21.46 -2.78 -36.69
C HIS A 52 -22.29 -1.92 -35.72
N ALA A 53 -21.88 -0.68 -35.48
CA ALA A 53 -22.58 0.22 -34.56
C ALA A 53 -24.07 0.49 -34.89
N ALA A 54 -24.49 0.23 -36.12
CA ALA A 54 -25.90 0.32 -36.53
C ALA A 54 -26.76 -0.88 -36.09
N THR A 55 -26.14 -1.97 -35.61
CA THR A 55 -26.81 -3.20 -35.16
C THR A 55 -26.41 -3.60 -33.75
N PRO A 56 -26.48 -2.70 -32.75
CA PRO A 56 -25.92 -2.94 -31.39
C PRO A 56 -26.65 -4.09 -30.67
N ALA A 57 -27.90 -4.38 -31.02
CA ALA A 57 -28.67 -5.48 -30.43
C ALA A 57 -28.08 -6.88 -30.71
N LEU A 58 -27.19 -7.00 -31.70
CA LEU A 58 -26.49 -8.24 -32.03
C LEU A 58 -25.12 -8.34 -31.34
N ALA A 59 -24.68 -7.28 -30.67
CA ALA A 59 -23.41 -7.23 -29.97
C ALA A 59 -23.51 -7.74 -28.52
N ARG A 60 -22.35 -8.05 -27.95
CA ARG A 60 -22.13 -8.11 -26.50
C ARG A 60 -21.08 -7.07 -26.18
N ASP A 61 -21.55 -5.95 -25.62
CA ASP A 61 -20.74 -4.73 -25.51
C ASP A 61 -19.81 -4.75 -24.30
N ALA A 62 -18.52 -5.02 -24.54
CA ALA A 62 -17.49 -5.03 -23.53
C ALA A 62 -17.24 -3.64 -22.93
N LEU A 63 -17.46 -2.55 -23.69
CA LEU A 63 -17.26 -1.19 -23.19
C LEU A 63 -18.35 -0.78 -22.19
N LEU A 64 -19.59 -1.13 -22.44
CA LEU A 64 -20.68 -0.89 -21.49
C LEU A 64 -20.49 -1.70 -20.21
N ALA A 65 -20.04 -2.96 -20.31
CA ALA A 65 -19.73 -3.79 -19.15
C ALA A 65 -18.60 -3.18 -18.30
N ALA A 66 -17.52 -2.72 -18.93
CA ALA A 66 -16.39 -2.07 -18.25
C ALA A 66 -16.82 -0.75 -17.60
N ALA A 67 -17.64 0.07 -18.27
CA ALA A 67 -18.14 1.33 -17.71
C ALA A 67 -19.03 1.10 -16.48
N ASP A 68 -19.96 0.12 -16.55
CA ASP A 68 -20.80 -0.30 -15.42
C ASP A 68 -19.94 -0.85 -14.27
N ALA A 69 -18.92 -1.66 -14.57
CA ALA A 69 -18.00 -2.20 -13.57
C ALA A 69 -17.28 -1.09 -12.82
N ILE A 70 -16.76 -0.07 -13.49
CA ILE A 70 -16.06 1.06 -12.83
C ILE A 70 -16.98 1.73 -11.81
N LEU A 71 -18.18 2.09 -12.19
CA LEU A 71 -19.15 2.76 -11.30
C LEU A 71 -19.58 1.84 -10.15
N SER A 72 -19.87 0.58 -10.47
CA SER A 72 -20.33 -0.41 -9.50
C SER A 72 -19.26 -0.79 -8.49
N LEU A 73 -17.99 -0.88 -8.91
CA LEU A 73 -16.84 -1.16 -8.03
C LEU A 73 -16.64 -0.02 -7.02
N HIS A 74 -16.64 1.24 -7.46
CA HIS A 74 -16.53 2.38 -6.55
C HIS A 74 -17.69 2.44 -5.56
N ALA A 75 -18.93 2.22 -6.02
CA ALA A 75 -20.10 2.18 -5.15
C ALA A 75 -20.02 1.03 -4.14
N ALA A 76 -19.61 -0.16 -4.59
CA ALA A 76 -19.50 -1.35 -3.74
C ALA A 76 -18.42 -1.18 -2.67
N VAL A 77 -17.21 -0.74 -3.03
CA VAL A 77 -16.15 -0.51 -2.05
C VAL A 77 -16.59 0.52 -1.02
N SER A 78 -17.19 1.64 -1.47
CA SER A 78 -17.75 2.65 -0.55
C SER A 78 -18.82 2.08 0.38
N ARG A 79 -19.69 1.18 -0.11
CA ARG A 79 -20.80 0.59 0.65
C ARG A 79 -20.36 -0.50 1.62
N PHE A 80 -19.36 -1.31 1.25
CA PHE A 80 -18.94 -2.49 2.00
C PHE A 80 -17.76 -2.23 2.96
N ARG A 81 -17.11 -1.06 2.90
CA ARG A 81 -16.18 -0.62 3.95
C ARG A 81 -16.96 0.04 5.09
N ASN A 82 -16.50 -0.13 6.32
CA ASN A 82 -17.02 0.69 7.42
C ASN A 82 -16.43 2.11 7.36
N PRO A 83 -17.11 3.14 7.85
CA PRO A 83 -16.63 4.53 7.81
C PRO A 83 -15.25 4.74 8.43
N ASN A 84 -14.90 3.96 9.45
CA ASN A 84 -13.63 4.06 10.17
C ASN A 84 -12.50 3.21 9.56
N GLU A 85 -12.77 2.44 8.50
CA GLU A 85 -11.75 1.65 7.81
C GLU A 85 -11.00 2.53 6.81
N LEU A 86 -9.67 2.62 6.99
CA LEU A 86 -8.79 3.33 6.07
C LEU A 86 -8.57 2.47 4.81
N VAL A 87 -9.22 2.85 3.73
CA VAL A 87 -9.17 2.16 2.43
C VAL A 87 -9.06 3.18 1.32
N ALA A 88 -8.15 2.96 0.38
CA ALA A 88 -8.13 3.62 -0.92
C ALA A 88 -8.42 2.60 -2.01
N PHE A 89 -9.37 2.93 -2.89
CA PHE A 89 -9.70 2.17 -4.08
C PHE A 89 -9.70 3.09 -5.29
N ASN A 90 -9.03 2.68 -6.36
CA ASN A 90 -8.98 3.46 -7.58
C ASN A 90 -8.95 2.56 -8.82
N VAL A 91 -9.73 2.91 -9.83
CA VAL A 91 -9.55 2.42 -11.20
C VAL A 91 -8.69 3.45 -11.92
N GLY A 92 -7.48 3.03 -12.30
CA GLY A 92 -6.47 3.94 -12.87
C GLY A 92 -6.48 4.02 -14.38
N THR A 93 -6.88 2.93 -15.07
CA THR A 93 -6.91 2.89 -16.54
C THR A 93 -8.13 2.17 -17.07
N ILE A 94 -8.56 2.59 -18.26
CA ILE A 94 -9.49 1.88 -19.13
C ILE A 94 -8.94 1.97 -20.56
N ALA A 95 -8.91 0.83 -21.28
CA ALA A 95 -8.45 0.76 -22.65
C ALA A 95 -9.27 -0.25 -23.45
N GLY A 96 -9.69 0.11 -24.65
CA GLY A 96 -10.48 -0.77 -25.53
C GLY A 96 -11.15 -0.03 -26.67
N GLY A 97 -11.74 -0.80 -27.59
CA GLY A 97 -12.35 -0.27 -28.80
C GLY A 97 -11.34 0.02 -29.92
N ARG A 98 -11.80 -0.07 -31.17
CA ARG A 98 -10.94 0.11 -32.36
C ARG A 98 -11.50 1.13 -33.34
N SER A 99 -12.81 1.36 -33.32
CA SER A 99 -13.50 2.21 -34.29
C SER A 99 -14.80 2.75 -33.72
N GLN A 100 -15.14 3.99 -34.06
CA GLN A 100 -16.44 4.59 -33.74
C GLN A 100 -17.63 3.86 -34.41
N SER A 101 -17.38 3.06 -35.46
CA SER A 101 -18.39 2.36 -36.23
C SER A 101 -18.57 0.89 -35.84
N ALA A 102 -17.93 0.45 -34.74
CA ALA A 102 -18.02 -0.92 -34.25
C ALA A 102 -18.23 -0.94 -32.73
N VAL A 103 -19.09 -1.86 -32.26
CA VAL A 103 -19.22 -2.15 -30.83
C VAL A 103 -17.97 -2.88 -30.35
N PRO A 104 -17.31 -2.45 -29.25
CA PRO A 104 -16.10 -3.09 -28.75
C PRO A 104 -16.34 -4.50 -28.22
N ASP A 105 -15.46 -5.44 -28.61
CA ASP A 105 -15.43 -6.83 -28.15
C ASP A 105 -14.42 -7.10 -27.05
N LEU A 106 -13.50 -6.14 -26.77
CA LEU A 106 -12.47 -6.29 -25.76
C LEU A 106 -12.18 -4.95 -25.10
N VAL A 107 -12.23 -4.93 -23.76
CA VAL A 107 -11.88 -3.77 -22.93
C VAL A 107 -11.15 -4.23 -21.69
N PHE A 108 -10.09 -3.49 -21.34
CA PHE A 108 -9.28 -3.69 -20.16
C PHE A 108 -9.47 -2.57 -19.16
N ILE A 109 -9.58 -2.90 -17.88
CA ILE A 109 -9.43 -1.92 -16.79
C ILE A 109 -8.38 -2.38 -15.81
N THR A 110 -7.66 -1.44 -15.22
CA THR A 110 -6.72 -1.73 -14.13
C THR A 110 -6.92 -0.76 -12.98
N GLY A 111 -6.61 -1.23 -11.77
CA GLY A 111 -6.74 -0.40 -10.59
C GLY A 111 -5.97 -0.94 -9.39
N THR A 112 -6.21 -0.31 -8.24
CA THR A 112 -5.57 -0.69 -6.97
C THR A 112 -6.55 -0.62 -5.81
N LEU A 113 -6.39 -1.56 -4.87
CA LEU A 113 -6.96 -1.53 -3.53
C LEU A 113 -5.82 -1.35 -2.53
N ARG A 114 -6.01 -0.49 -1.52
CA ARG A 114 -5.07 -0.31 -0.40
C ARG A 114 -5.83 -0.35 0.92
N SER A 115 -5.25 -1.01 1.92
CA SER A 115 -5.82 -1.13 3.26
C SER A 115 -4.73 -1.43 4.28
N HIS A 116 -4.93 -1.01 5.54
CA HIS A 116 -4.06 -1.38 6.65
C HIS A 116 -4.46 -2.70 7.31
N ASP A 117 -5.75 -3.04 7.26
CA ASP A 117 -6.31 -4.22 7.90
C ASP A 117 -6.47 -5.36 6.89
N GLU A 118 -5.90 -6.53 7.22
CA GLU A 118 -5.91 -7.70 6.34
C GLU A 118 -7.32 -8.30 6.20
N GLY A 119 -8.14 -8.27 7.24
CA GLY A 119 -9.53 -8.74 7.19
C GLY A 119 -10.39 -7.87 6.27
N VAL A 120 -10.23 -6.55 6.36
CA VAL A 120 -10.85 -5.57 5.44
C VAL A 120 -10.40 -5.81 4.01
N ARG A 121 -9.08 -5.97 3.81
CA ARG A 121 -8.46 -6.24 2.53
C ARG A 121 -9.07 -7.46 1.85
N GLN A 122 -9.10 -8.60 2.52
CA GLN A 122 -9.62 -9.85 1.98
C GLN A 122 -11.13 -9.77 1.69
N ARG A 123 -11.90 -9.17 2.60
CA ARG A 123 -13.34 -8.96 2.40
C ARG A 123 -13.62 -8.12 1.16
N LEU A 124 -12.91 -7.02 0.96
CA LEU A 124 -13.11 -6.14 -0.20
C LEU A 124 -12.62 -6.78 -1.50
N LYS A 125 -11.57 -7.60 -1.49
CA LYS A 125 -11.14 -8.37 -2.67
C LYS A 125 -12.27 -9.26 -3.18
N VAL A 126 -12.93 -9.99 -2.31
CA VAL A 126 -14.10 -10.84 -2.68
C VAL A 126 -15.26 -10.00 -3.25
N VAL A 127 -15.52 -8.82 -2.67
CA VAL A 127 -16.56 -7.91 -3.17
C VAL A 127 -16.21 -7.40 -4.56
N ILE A 128 -14.98 -6.98 -4.78
CA ILE A 128 -14.50 -6.42 -6.06
C ILE A 128 -14.63 -7.47 -7.18
N GLU A 129 -14.12 -8.68 -6.97
CA GLU A 129 -14.26 -9.77 -7.94
C GLU A 129 -15.71 -10.06 -8.30
N ARG A 130 -16.56 -10.23 -7.27
CA ARG A 130 -17.99 -10.49 -7.47
C ARG A 130 -18.67 -9.40 -8.28
N VAL A 131 -18.38 -8.13 -8.00
CA VAL A 131 -18.99 -7.00 -8.72
C VAL A 131 -18.51 -6.93 -10.17
N ALA A 132 -17.24 -7.20 -10.43
CA ALA A 132 -16.70 -7.26 -11.79
C ALA A 132 -17.43 -8.31 -12.64
N HIS A 133 -17.59 -9.51 -12.12
CA HIS A 133 -18.33 -10.58 -12.80
C HIS A 133 -19.84 -10.27 -12.97
N ALA A 134 -20.47 -9.63 -11.98
CA ALA A 134 -21.87 -9.22 -12.08
C ALA A 134 -22.08 -8.16 -13.17
N SER A 135 -21.17 -7.20 -13.30
CA SER A 135 -21.23 -6.21 -14.38
C SER A 135 -21.02 -6.85 -15.75
N ALA A 136 -20.14 -7.84 -15.87
CA ALA A 136 -19.98 -8.60 -17.12
C ALA A 136 -21.26 -9.35 -17.48
N GLN A 137 -21.85 -10.08 -16.53
CA GLN A 137 -23.08 -10.84 -16.74
C GLN A 137 -24.25 -9.95 -17.16
N LYS A 138 -24.35 -8.73 -16.66
CA LYS A 138 -25.41 -7.77 -17.01
C LYS A 138 -25.47 -7.45 -18.51
N PHE A 139 -24.32 -7.52 -19.19
CA PHE A 139 -24.20 -7.21 -20.64
C PHE A 139 -23.90 -8.45 -21.49
N ASP A 140 -24.09 -9.65 -20.93
CA ASP A 140 -23.82 -10.92 -21.59
C ASP A 140 -22.39 -11.04 -22.14
N VAL A 141 -21.41 -10.46 -21.41
CA VAL A 141 -19.97 -10.59 -21.67
C VAL A 141 -19.32 -11.45 -20.58
N THR A 142 -18.11 -11.94 -20.84
CA THR A 142 -17.28 -12.59 -19.82
C THR A 142 -16.24 -11.62 -19.26
N ALA A 143 -15.77 -11.86 -18.03
CA ALA A 143 -14.71 -11.09 -17.41
C ALA A 143 -13.65 -12.03 -16.85
N ASP A 144 -12.40 -11.79 -17.25
CA ASP A 144 -11.24 -12.43 -16.65
C ASP A 144 -10.61 -11.45 -15.63
N PHE A 145 -10.64 -11.84 -14.36
CA PHE A 145 -10.16 -11.02 -13.25
C PHE A 145 -8.82 -11.55 -12.75
N THR A 146 -7.85 -10.64 -12.51
CA THR A 146 -6.54 -10.98 -11.95
C THR A 146 -6.13 -10.02 -10.87
N TRP A 147 -5.59 -10.56 -9.76
CA TRP A 147 -4.84 -9.77 -8.77
C TRP A 147 -3.36 -9.80 -9.12
N ALA A 148 -2.69 -8.65 -9.06
CA ALA A 148 -1.28 -8.50 -9.40
C ALA A 148 -0.58 -7.54 -8.42
N ASN A 149 0.74 -7.60 -8.36
CA ASN A 149 1.57 -6.68 -7.57
C ASN A 149 1.06 -6.53 -6.12
N GLN A 150 0.75 -7.66 -5.49
CA GLN A 150 0.25 -7.71 -4.13
C GLN A 150 1.41 -7.50 -3.14
N MET A 151 1.24 -6.55 -2.22
CA MET A 151 2.16 -6.30 -1.12
C MET A 151 1.37 -6.25 0.20
N PRO A 152 1.80 -6.96 1.25
CA PRO A 152 1.19 -6.85 2.57
C PRO A 152 1.40 -5.46 3.18
N ALA A 153 0.73 -5.17 4.28
CA ALA A 153 1.01 -3.98 5.08
C ALA A 153 2.35 -4.11 5.82
N VAL A 154 3.03 -3.00 6.05
CA VAL A 154 4.08 -2.94 7.06
C VAL A 154 3.41 -2.68 8.41
N VAL A 155 3.55 -3.64 9.32
CA VAL A 155 2.98 -3.53 10.67
C VAL A 155 4.10 -3.60 11.69
N ASN A 156 4.26 -2.54 12.48
CA ASN A 156 5.25 -2.50 13.55
C ASN A 156 4.87 -3.45 14.68
N SER A 157 5.82 -4.27 15.11
CA SER A 157 5.63 -5.21 16.21
C SER A 157 5.56 -4.50 17.56
N PRO A 158 4.56 -4.79 18.40
CA PRO A 158 4.39 -4.11 19.69
C PRO A 158 5.63 -4.12 20.58
N GLY A 159 6.37 -5.23 20.62
CA GLY A 159 7.62 -5.35 21.39
C GLY A 159 8.70 -4.39 20.90
N LEU A 160 8.90 -4.28 19.58
CA LEU A 160 9.87 -3.34 19.00
C LEU A 160 9.43 -1.88 19.12
N VAL A 161 8.12 -1.59 19.03
CA VAL A 161 7.59 -0.24 19.30
C VAL A 161 7.87 0.16 20.74
N SER A 162 7.56 -0.72 21.70
CA SER A 162 7.83 -0.47 23.12
C SER A 162 9.31 -0.22 23.39
N LEU A 163 10.18 -1.05 22.83
CA LEU A 163 11.62 -0.87 22.92
C LEU A 163 12.07 0.48 22.33
N ALA A 164 11.56 0.85 21.16
CA ALA A 164 11.91 2.11 20.52
C ALA A 164 11.50 3.33 21.35
N LEU A 165 10.29 3.31 21.90
CA LEU A 165 9.79 4.38 22.78
C LEU A 165 10.53 4.47 24.11
N GLU A 166 11.16 3.38 24.56
CA GLU A 166 12.02 3.37 25.75
C GLU A 166 13.40 3.96 25.46
N VAL A 167 14.07 3.51 24.36
CA VAL A 167 15.50 3.78 24.16
C VAL A 167 15.79 5.02 23.31
N LEU A 168 14.90 5.40 22.39
CA LEU A 168 15.12 6.57 21.53
C LEU A 168 15.03 7.92 22.26
N PRO A 169 14.18 8.13 23.28
CA PRO A 169 14.17 9.38 24.05
C PRO A 169 15.47 9.71 24.78
N GLU A 170 16.35 8.72 24.98
CA GLU A 170 17.70 8.96 25.51
C GLU A 170 18.63 9.62 24.49
N THR A 171 18.23 9.71 23.24
CA THR A 171 18.93 10.46 22.18
C THR A 171 18.63 11.95 22.30
N LYS A 172 19.28 12.77 21.44
CA LYS A 172 18.99 14.20 21.33
C LYS A 172 17.82 14.50 20.37
N HIS A 173 17.18 13.45 19.84
CA HIS A 173 16.17 13.57 18.81
C HIS A 173 14.77 13.68 19.39
N THR A 174 13.88 14.33 18.65
CA THR A 174 12.46 14.38 18.97
C THR A 174 11.79 13.08 18.55
N ILE A 175 11.12 12.38 19.47
CA ILE A 175 10.37 11.17 19.18
C ILE A 175 8.88 11.50 19.18
N VAL A 176 8.19 11.13 18.09
CA VAL A 176 6.75 11.39 17.91
C VAL A 176 6.03 10.08 17.61
N GLU A 177 5.03 9.76 18.41
CA GLU A 177 4.09 8.70 18.06
C GLU A 177 3.12 9.21 17.00
N LEU A 178 3.01 8.46 15.89
CA LEU A 178 2.14 8.80 14.77
C LEU A 178 0.83 8.01 14.89
N THR A 179 -0.29 8.70 14.70
CA THR A 179 -1.64 8.13 14.85
C THR A 179 -2.39 7.97 13.53
N GLU A 180 -1.85 8.54 12.45
CA GLU A 180 -2.46 8.54 11.13
C GLU A 180 -1.54 7.85 10.13
N PRO A 181 -1.58 6.51 10.01
CA PRO A 181 -0.74 5.80 9.06
C PRO A 181 -1.14 6.13 7.61
N PRO A 182 -0.15 6.34 6.71
CA PRO A 182 -0.42 6.68 5.32
C PRO A 182 -0.96 5.47 4.54
N LEU A 183 -1.73 5.73 3.49
CA LEU A 183 -2.13 4.69 2.53
C LEU A 183 -1.08 4.43 1.42
N THR A 184 0.16 4.89 1.63
CA THR A 184 1.32 4.50 0.82
C THR A 184 1.77 3.08 1.15
N THR A 185 2.49 2.46 0.24
CA THR A 185 3.01 1.08 0.37
C THR A 185 4.51 1.06 0.22
N ASP A 186 5.15 0.11 0.86
CA ASP A 186 6.59 -0.10 0.77
C ASP A 186 6.91 -1.59 0.65
N ASP A 187 7.90 -1.96 -0.18
CA ASP A 187 8.31 -3.35 -0.36
C ASP A 187 9.08 -3.92 0.84
N PHE A 188 9.43 -3.09 1.82
CA PHE A 188 9.89 -3.53 3.13
C PHE A 188 8.90 -4.48 3.81
N SER A 189 7.61 -4.38 3.46
CA SER A 189 6.56 -5.30 3.91
C SER A 189 6.88 -6.77 3.65
N LEU A 190 7.61 -7.08 2.57
CA LEU A 190 8.03 -8.44 2.23
C LEU A 190 9.15 -8.96 3.16
N LEU A 191 9.94 -8.07 3.75
CA LEU A 191 10.89 -8.40 4.81
C LEU A 191 10.17 -8.61 6.14
N ALA A 192 9.15 -7.83 6.42
CA ALA A 192 8.34 -7.89 7.64
C ALA A 192 7.68 -9.27 7.87
N GLU A 193 7.46 -10.06 6.81
CA GLU A 193 6.98 -11.44 6.92
C GLU A 193 8.00 -12.41 7.54
N ARG A 194 9.24 -11.98 7.79
CA ARG A 194 10.35 -12.82 8.25
C ARG A 194 10.72 -12.65 9.73
N GLY A 195 10.06 -11.77 10.43
CA GLY A 195 10.29 -11.55 11.86
C GLY A 195 9.67 -10.28 12.40
N PRO A 196 9.79 -10.05 13.71
CA PRO A 196 9.35 -8.81 14.34
C PRO A 196 9.96 -7.59 13.63
N THR A 197 9.14 -6.59 13.37
CA THR A 197 9.49 -5.48 12.49
C THR A 197 9.24 -4.14 13.16
N LEU A 198 10.18 -3.22 13.01
CA LEU A 198 10.01 -1.79 13.26
C LEU A 198 10.39 -0.99 12.01
N TYR A 199 9.43 -0.26 11.47
CA TYR A 199 9.61 0.66 10.37
C TYR A 199 9.26 2.06 10.85
N PHE A 200 10.26 2.94 10.98
CA PHE A 200 10.06 4.28 11.49
C PHE A 200 10.22 5.36 10.41
N LYS A 201 9.68 6.53 10.67
CA LYS A 201 9.71 7.67 9.76
C LYS A 201 10.76 8.66 10.21
N LEU A 202 11.66 9.01 9.29
CA LEU A 202 12.75 9.95 9.53
C LEU A 202 12.36 11.34 9.02
N GLY A 203 12.34 12.34 9.88
CA GLY A 203 12.14 13.73 9.50
C GLY A 203 13.28 14.23 8.62
N VAL A 204 12.94 14.82 7.47
CA VAL A 204 13.90 15.28 6.46
C VAL A 204 13.70 16.72 6.00
N THR A 205 12.62 17.36 6.44
CA THR A 205 12.35 18.77 6.11
C THR A 205 13.13 19.68 7.02
N PRO A 206 13.80 20.74 6.51
CA PRO A 206 14.48 21.73 7.34
C PRO A 206 13.55 22.33 8.40
N VAL A 207 14.07 22.58 9.59
CA VAL A 207 13.30 23.20 10.68
C VAL A 207 12.73 24.55 10.25
N GLY A 208 11.42 24.73 10.42
CA GLY A 208 10.73 25.98 10.08
C GLY A 208 10.51 26.19 8.57
N ALA A 209 10.67 25.17 7.74
CA ALA A 209 10.39 25.28 6.31
C ALA A 209 8.93 25.59 6.05
N GLU A 210 8.65 26.60 5.23
CA GLU A 210 7.28 27.00 4.83
C GLU A 210 6.66 26.02 3.82
N THR A 211 7.48 25.24 3.11
CA THR A 211 7.04 24.33 2.04
C THR A 211 7.58 22.93 2.26
N ILE A 212 6.68 21.96 2.22
CA ILE A 212 7.02 20.54 2.24
C ILE A 212 7.19 20.06 0.80
N LEU A 213 8.39 19.58 0.46
CA LEU A 213 8.67 19.00 -0.85
C LEU A 213 8.17 17.55 -0.91
N PRO A 214 7.26 17.22 -1.85
CA PRO A 214 6.65 15.90 -1.89
C PRO A 214 7.65 14.82 -2.36
N LEU A 215 7.55 13.63 -1.76
CA LEU A 215 8.28 12.43 -2.19
C LEU A 215 8.03 12.11 -3.66
N HIS A 216 8.99 11.46 -4.31
CA HIS A 216 8.91 10.96 -5.70
C HIS A 216 8.70 12.04 -6.75
N THR A 217 9.11 13.27 -6.47
CA THR A 217 9.15 14.37 -7.45
C THR A 217 10.57 14.81 -7.71
N GLY A 218 10.82 15.45 -8.87
CA GLY A 218 12.13 16.03 -9.17
C GLY A 218 12.51 17.24 -8.30
N LEU A 219 11.59 17.69 -7.43
CA LEU A 219 11.81 18.78 -6.48
C LEU A 219 12.12 18.27 -5.06
N PHE A 220 11.97 16.95 -4.83
CA PHE A 220 12.24 16.38 -3.52
C PHE A 220 13.72 16.54 -3.14
N ASP A 221 13.93 17.08 -1.97
CA ASP A 221 15.24 17.27 -1.36
C ASP A 221 15.16 17.03 0.15
N VAL A 222 16.28 16.72 0.78
CA VAL A 222 16.36 16.42 2.20
C VAL A 222 17.37 17.35 2.89
N ASP A 223 17.10 17.72 4.12
CA ASP A 223 18.14 18.27 5.00
C ASP A 223 19.09 17.14 5.41
N GLU A 224 20.34 17.21 4.98
CA GLU A 224 21.37 16.19 5.24
C GLU A 224 21.64 15.99 6.75
N GLY A 225 21.21 16.91 7.61
CA GLY A 225 21.18 16.74 9.06
C GLY A 225 20.34 15.54 9.51
N CYS A 226 19.47 14.99 8.66
CA CYS A 226 18.73 13.76 8.93
C CYS A 226 19.63 12.51 8.96
N ILE A 227 20.78 12.51 8.28
CA ILE A 227 21.69 11.35 8.20
C ILE A 227 22.22 10.94 9.57
N PRO A 228 22.84 11.83 10.38
CA PRO A 228 23.27 11.46 11.72
C PRO A 228 22.12 11.05 12.64
N VAL A 229 20.90 11.59 12.46
CA VAL A 229 19.69 11.19 13.19
C VAL A 229 19.34 9.72 12.88
N ALA A 230 19.35 9.37 11.59
CA ALA A 230 19.08 8.01 11.14
C ALA A 230 20.10 7.00 11.68
N VAL A 231 21.40 7.35 11.61
CA VAL A 231 22.50 6.48 12.08
C VAL A 231 22.40 6.24 13.58
N ASP A 232 22.22 7.30 14.37
CA ASP A 232 22.13 7.20 15.83
C ASP A 232 20.86 6.39 16.25
N GLY A 233 19.73 6.67 15.61
CA GLY A 233 18.49 5.93 15.86
C GLY A 233 18.59 4.44 15.53
N LEU A 234 19.12 4.10 14.36
CA LEU A 234 19.31 2.71 13.93
C LEU A 234 20.32 1.99 14.84
N GLU A 235 21.48 2.62 15.14
CA GLU A 235 22.50 2.01 15.98
C GLU A 235 21.95 1.67 17.37
N ARG A 236 21.22 2.60 17.98
CA ARG A 236 20.62 2.41 19.30
C ARG A 236 19.56 1.30 19.28
N LEU A 237 18.66 1.33 18.31
CA LEU A 237 17.62 0.31 18.18
C LEU A 237 18.20 -1.09 17.97
N VAL A 238 19.19 -1.24 17.09
CA VAL A 238 19.81 -2.54 16.82
C VAL A 238 20.54 -3.06 18.05
N LYS A 239 21.33 -2.23 18.74
CA LYS A 239 22.05 -2.63 19.97
C LYS A 239 21.07 -3.06 21.06
N SER A 240 19.98 -2.31 21.25
CA SER A 240 18.99 -2.62 22.28
C SER A 240 18.19 -3.89 21.93
N ALA A 241 17.81 -4.08 20.66
CA ALA A 241 17.15 -5.28 20.22
C ALA A 241 18.02 -6.54 20.40
N LEU A 242 19.32 -6.46 20.05
CA LEU A 242 20.28 -7.55 20.30
C LEU A 242 20.37 -7.91 21.78
N ALA A 243 20.48 -6.91 22.65
CA ALA A 243 20.52 -7.14 24.10
C ALA A 243 19.21 -7.77 24.63
N SER A 244 18.04 -7.36 24.10
CA SER A 244 16.75 -7.95 24.45
C SER A 244 16.66 -9.42 24.00
N VAL A 245 17.11 -9.74 22.80
CA VAL A 245 17.15 -11.12 22.29
C VAL A 245 18.08 -11.99 23.16
N GLU A 246 19.26 -11.49 23.53
CA GLU A 246 20.18 -12.21 24.44
C GLU A 246 19.57 -12.48 25.81
N ARG A 247 18.65 -11.63 26.29
CA ARG A 247 17.89 -11.84 27.54
C ARG A 247 16.67 -12.76 27.36
N GLY A 248 16.37 -13.18 26.12
CA GLY A 248 15.21 -14.01 25.80
C GLY A 248 13.88 -13.26 25.82
N GLU A 249 13.90 -11.93 25.64
CA GLU A 249 12.70 -11.10 25.58
C GLU A 249 11.98 -11.25 24.23
N ASN A 250 10.66 -11.19 24.24
CA ASN A 250 9.86 -11.26 23.02
C ASN A 250 9.71 -9.85 22.39
N LEU A 251 10.16 -9.71 21.15
CA LEU A 251 10.07 -8.46 20.37
C LEU A 251 8.89 -8.43 19.38
N SER A 252 8.02 -9.45 19.42
CA SER A 252 6.83 -9.54 18.55
C SER A 252 5.75 -8.55 18.91
#